data_9df57f1eb4afd3e660fe48b2fb70bbbb
#
_entry.id   9df57f1eb4afd3e660fe48b2fb70bbbb
#
_cell.length_a   1.000
_cell.length_b   1.000
_cell.length_c   1.000
_cell.angle_alpha   90.00
_cell.angle_beta   90.00
_cell.angle_gamma   90.00
#
_symmetry.space_group_name_H-M   'P 1'
#
loop_
_entity.id
_entity.type
_entity.pdbx_description
1 polymer ?
#
loop_
_entity_poly.entity_id
_entity_poly.type
_entity_poly.pdbx_seq_one_letter_code
_entity_poly.pdbx_strand_id
1 'polypeptide(L)' 'MAESPSTNENGTRTQVQVANYVATMSGDLATMARRNGLDTLGYLLEMVRLEAENVTRHQQNGSG' A
#
# COMPACT_ATOMS: atom_id res chain seq x y z
N MET A 1 -21.32 5.93 10.21
CA MET A 1 -20.98 5.89 10.15
C MET A 1 -20.16 6.11 10.46
N ALA A 2 -19.86 6.15 10.44
CA ALA A 2 -19.20 6.35 10.64
C ALA A 2 -18.34 6.57 10.80
N GLU A 3 -17.59 6.71 10.61
CA GLU A 3 -16.80 6.92 10.69
C GLU A 3 -16.16 7.59 11.25
N SER A 4 -15.69 7.87 11.52
CA SER A 4 -15.22 8.50 11.88
C SER A 4 -14.49 8.99 12.29
N PRO A 5 -14.06 9.23 12.58
CA PRO A 5 -13.46 9.93 12.97
C PRO A 5 -12.48 10.29 13.10
N SER A 6 -11.99 10.28 13.03
CA SER A 6 -11.30 10.83 13.09
C SER A 6 -10.25 11.21 13.78
N THR A 7 -9.65 10.77 14.36
CA THR A 7 -8.53 11.23 15.04
C THR A 7 -7.28 11.07 14.24
N ASN A 8 -6.39 12.00 14.37
CA ASN A 8 -5.22 12.04 13.52
C ASN A 8 -4.27 10.91 13.78
N GLU A 9 -4.04 10.58 15.03
CA GLU A 9 -3.10 9.52 15.31
C GLU A 9 -3.64 8.19 14.83
N ASN A 10 -4.94 7.99 14.98
CA ASN A 10 -5.53 6.78 14.46
C ASN A 10 -5.49 6.78 12.95
N GLY A 11 -5.66 7.96 12.37
CA GLY A 11 -5.60 8.08 10.93
C GLY A 11 -4.25 7.66 10.39
N THR A 12 -3.17 8.11 11.02
CA THR A 12 -1.83 7.75 10.59
C THR A 12 -1.60 6.26 10.71
N ARG A 13 -1.99 5.70 11.84
CA ARG A 13 -1.83 4.27 12.07
C ARG A 13 -2.63 3.48 11.05
N THR A 14 -3.84 3.92 10.78
CA THR A 14 -4.68 3.27 9.80
C THR A 14 -4.05 3.35 8.41
N GLN A 15 -3.48 4.50 8.07
CA GLN A 15 -2.84 4.66 6.78
C GLN A 15 -1.69 3.67 6.61
N VAL A 16 -0.87 3.49 7.64
CA VAL A 16 0.23 2.55 7.57
C VAL A 16 -0.28 1.13 7.40
N GLN A 17 -1.32 0.77 8.15
CA GLN A 17 -1.88 -0.56 8.06
C GLN A 17 -2.45 -0.84 6.68
N VAL A 18 -3.17 0.13 6.13
CA VAL A 18 -3.74 -0.01 4.81
C VAL A 18 -2.63 -0.09 3.76
N ALA A 19 -1.61 0.76 3.90
CA ALA A 19 -0.51 0.75 2.95
C ALA A 19 0.23 -0.59 2.98
N ASN A 20 0.43 -1.16 4.17
CA ASN A 20 1.04 -2.48 4.26
C ASN A 20 0.22 -3.53 3.55
N TYR A 21 -1.07 -3.49 3.75
CA TYR A 21 -1.97 -4.44 3.11
C TYR A 21 -1.92 -4.26 1.59
N VAL A 22 -2.00 -3.02 1.14
CA VAL A 22 -1.95 -2.74 -0.29
C VAL A 22 -0.64 -3.22 -0.88
N ALA A 23 0.47 -2.99 -0.18
CA ALA A 23 1.77 -3.42 -0.69
C ALA A 23 1.81 -4.93 -0.86
N THR A 24 1.34 -5.67 0.15
CA THR A 24 1.36 -7.12 0.09
C THR A 24 0.47 -7.63 -1.05
N MET A 25 -0.75 -7.12 -1.11
CA MET A 25 -1.69 -7.56 -2.13
C MET A 25 -1.20 -7.20 -3.52
N SER A 26 -0.65 -6.01 -3.68
CA SER A 26 -0.16 -5.59 -4.98
C SER A 26 0.99 -6.45 -5.45
N GLY A 27 1.87 -6.83 -4.53
CA GLY A 27 2.97 -7.71 -4.87
C GLY A 27 2.48 -9.06 -5.37
N ASP A 28 1.51 -9.62 -4.67
CA ASP A 28 0.94 -10.90 -5.06
C ASP A 28 0.24 -10.80 -6.40
N LEU A 29 -0.52 -9.73 -6.58
CA LEU A 29 -1.24 -9.52 -7.83
C LEU A 29 -0.28 -9.29 -8.99
N ALA A 30 0.82 -8.58 -8.74
CA ALA A 30 1.82 -8.36 -9.77
C ALA A 30 2.41 -9.68 -10.24
N THR A 31 2.72 -10.56 -9.30
CA THR A 31 3.24 -11.88 -9.64
C THR A 31 2.24 -12.64 -10.50
N MET A 32 0.99 -12.62 -10.07
CA MET A 32 -0.07 -13.32 -10.80
C MET A 32 -0.23 -12.75 -12.21
N ALA A 33 -0.19 -11.44 -12.33
CA ALA A 33 -0.34 -10.79 -13.63
C ALA A 33 0.78 -11.23 -14.56
N ARG A 34 2.02 -11.22 -14.05
CA ARG A 34 3.16 -11.60 -14.89
C ARG A 34 3.08 -13.05 -15.33
N ARG A 35 2.65 -13.93 -14.43
CA ARG A 35 2.53 -15.34 -14.78
C ARG A 35 1.52 -15.57 -15.87
N ASN A 36 0.60 -14.64 -16.05
CA ASN A 36 -0.43 -14.75 -17.06
C ASN A 36 -0.17 -13.85 -18.26
N GLY A 37 1.05 -13.37 -18.40
CA GLY A 37 1.44 -12.60 -19.55
C GLY A 37 0.98 -11.16 -19.54
N LEU A 38 0.47 -10.69 -18.41
CA LEU A 38 -0.03 -9.32 -18.29
C LEU A 38 1.09 -8.44 -17.76
N ASP A 39 2.11 -8.23 -18.58
CA ASP A 39 3.34 -7.60 -18.13
C ASP A 39 3.13 -6.15 -17.74
N THR A 40 2.40 -5.41 -18.55
CA THR A 40 2.14 -4.01 -18.22
C THR A 40 1.35 -3.89 -16.93
N LEU A 41 0.35 -4.73 -16.76
CA LEU A 41 -0.43 -4.71 -15.54
C LEU A 41 0.45 -5.07 -14.35
N GLY A 42 1.32 -6.06 -14.53
CA GLY A 42 2.25 -6.43 -13.47
C GLY A 42 3.16 -5.27 -13.10
N TYR A 43 3.63 -4.54 -14.09
CA TYR A 43 4.47 -3.39 -13.85
C TYR A 43 3.72 -2.32 -13.04
N LEU A 44 2.48 -2.04 -13.44
CA LEU A 44 1.69 -1.03 -12.74
C LEU A 44 1.42 -1.45 -11.29
N LEU A 45 1.17 -2.74 -11.08
CA LEU A 45 0.97 -3.24 -9.73
C LEU A 45 2.24 -3.13 -8.91
N GLU A 46 3.41 -3.32 -9.53
CA GLU A 46 4.67 -3.10 -8.83
C GLU A 46 4.83 -1.63 -8.42
N MET A 47 4.39 -0.72 -9.29
CA MET A 47 4.46 0.69 -8.94
C MET A 47 3.55 0.99 -7.75
N VAL A 48 2.37 0.37 -7.73
CA VAL A 48 1.47 0.53 -6.60
C VAL A 48 2.15 0.01 -5.33
N ARG A 49 2.78 -1.16 -5.41
CA ARG A 49 3.46 -1.73 -4.26
C ARG A 49 4.55 -0.80 -3.74
N LEU A 50 5.34 -0.27 -4.64
CA LEU A 50 6.44 0.62 -4.26
C LEU A 50 5.90 1.88 -3.58
N GLU A 51 4.83 2.43 -4.11
CA GLU A 51 4.25 3.61 -3.50
C GLU A 51 3.68 3.29 -2.12
N ALA A 52 3.04 2.14 -1.98
CA ALA A 52 2.50 1.73 -0.69
C ALA A 52 3.61 1.55 0.33
N GLU A 53 4.72 0.94 -0.09
CA GLU A 53 5.86 0.78 0.80
C GLU A 53 6.46 2.13 1.17
N ASN A 54 6.46 3.05 0.23
CA ASN A 54 6.96 4.39 0.47
C ASN A 54 6.12 5.10 1.53
N VAL A 55 4.81 4.98 1.43
CA VAL A 55 3.92 5.56 2.44
C VAL A 55 4.25 4.98 3.81
N THR A 56 4.43 3.68 3.89
CA THR A 56 4.73 3.03 5.15
C THR A 56 6.04 3.55 5.74
N ARG A 57 7.06 3.65 4.91
CA ARG A 57 8.35 4.12 5.38
C ARG A 57 8.30 5.57 5.82
N HIS A 58 7.59 6.40 5.06
CA HIS A 58 7.51 7.81 5.38
C HIS A 58 6.78 8.04 6.69
N GLN A 59 5.70 7.31 6.92
CA GLN A 59 4.95 7.47 8.15
C GLN A 59 5.76 7.04 9.34
N GLN A 60 6.51 5.96 9.20
CA GLN A 60 7.34 5.49 10.31
C GLN A 60 8.52 6.40 10.57
N ASN A 61 9.14 6.89 9.51
CA ASN A 61 10.30 7.73 9.65
C ASN A 61 9.94 9.17 9.90
N GLY A 62 8.78 9.57 9.43
CA GLY A 62 8.36 10.95 9.57
C GLY A 62 8.26 11.36 11.00
N SER A 63 8.06 10.42 11.86
CA SER A 63 7.97 10.72 13.26
C SER A 63 9.33 11.04 13.83
N GLY A 64 10.34 10.55 13.19
CA GLY A 64 11.70 10.71 13.68
C GLY A 64 12.23 12.07 13.37
#